data_c377fa8134431f5e78b756c1bc7c459a
#
_entry.id   c377fa8134431f5e78b756c1bc7c459a
#
_cell.length_a   1.000
_cell.length_b   1.000
_cell.length_c   1.000
_cell.angle_alpha   90.00
_cell.angle_beta   90.00
_cell.angle_gamma   90.00
#
_symmetry.space_group_name_H-M   'P 1'
#
loop_
_entity.id
_entity.type
_entity.pdbx_description
1 polymer ?
#
loop_
_entity_poly.entity_id
_entity_poly.type
_entity_poly.pdbx_seq_one_letter_code
_entity_poly.pdbx_strand_id
1 'polypeptide(L)'
;MSAREVILARIQEALRVPAPLPHGLAAESQSQVRQPQQRAAVTTSGAASAGISVAHSSNRLPTLTVLPEEVARPWLPDGGETPAERLQLLIENLVKLRAIVQQVPDLTAASDYLFTIARERDWQRVAWHPHPLVEPLLGGVPCATYRVDAADFDKSSLESCDAGITSCEALVAQTGSLLVSSATSGGRALSILPHVHIVVAMCDQIVATLADALHAAKERHEGRMPSMLSFITGPSRTGDIERILVLGAHGPKELILILVG
;
A
#
# COMPACT_ATOMS: atom_id res chain seq x y z
N MET A 1 40.51 11.21 -15.00
CA MET A 1 39.37 10.31 -14.63
C MET A 1 38.08 11.06 -14.86
N SER A 2 37.14 10.45 -15.58
CA SER A 2 35.82 11.05 -15.77
C SER A 2 34.99 11.00 -14.46
N ALA A 3 34.01 11.88 -14.30
CA ALA A 3 33.12 11.86 -13.14
C ALA A 3 32.47 10.48 -12.92
N ARG A 4 32.18 9.76 -14.00
CA ARG A 4 31.67 8.38 -13.97
C ARG A 4 32.65 7.39 -13.32
N GLU A 5 33.92 7.48 -13.66
CA GLU A 5 34.96 6.59 -13.10
C GLU A 5 35.14 6.83 -11.61
N VAL A 6 35.08 8.08 -11.17
CA VAL A 6 35.16 8.44 -9.74
C VAL A 6 33.95 7.88 -8.95
N ILE A 7 32.76 7.99 -9.52
CA ILE A 7 31.53 7.45 -8.87
C ILE A 7 31.60 5.92 -8.79
N LEU A 8 31.99 5.25 -9.87
CA LEU A 8 32.10 3.78 -9.87
C LEU A 8 33.16 3.28 -8.89
N ALA A 9 34.30 3.98 -8.78
CA ALA A 9 35.33 3.63 -7.81
C ALA A 9 34.83 3.75 -6.37
N ARG A 10 34.07 4.81 -6.04
CA ARG A 10 33.46 4.98 -4.70
C ARG A 10 32.43 3.91 -4.39
N ILE A 11 31.60 3.52 -5.38
CA ILE A 11 30.63 2.43 -5.20
C ILE A 11 31.36 1.11 -4.95
N GLN A 12 32.40 0.81 -5.72
CA GLN A 12 33.19 -0.42 -5.51
C GLN A 12 33.90 -0.45 -4.16
N GLU A 13 34.37 0.70 -3.67
CA GLU A 13 34.99 0.82 -2.36
C GLU A 13 33.97 0.62 -1.24
N ALA A 14 32.77 1.24 -1.36
CA ALA A 14 31.68 1.07 -0.40
C ALA A 14 31.18 -0.38 -0.32
N LEU A 15 31.13 -1.11 -1.44
CA LEU A 15 30.76 -2.52 -1.48
C LEU A 15 31.78 -3.47 -0.87
N ARG A 16 33.02 -3.02 -0.65
CA ARG A 16 34.07 -3.82 0.06
C ARG A 16 33.92 -3.79 1.58
N VAL A 17 33.22 -2.79 2.10
CA VAL A 17 32.94 -2.69 3.54
C VAL A 17 31.67 -3.50 3.84
N PRO A 18 31.75 -4.58 4.65
CA PRO A 18 30.57 -5.31 5.06
C PRO A 18 29.59 -4.36 5.78
N ALA A 19 28.32 -4.41 5.42
CA ALA A 19 27.31 -3.65 6.14
C ALA A 19 27.29 -4.06 7.62
N PRO A 20 27.23 -3.13 8.57
CA PRO A 20 27.12 -3.47 9.97
C PRO A 20 25.85 -4.33 10.18
N LEU A 21 26.03 -5.50 10.76
CA LEU A 21 24.89 -6.36 11.12
C LEU A 21 24.03 -5.64 12.16
N PRO A 22 22.70 -5.74 12.07
CA PRO A 22 21.81 -5.23 13.12
C PRO A 22 22.22 -5.82 14.47
N HIS A 23 22.31 -4.99 15.48
CA HIS A 23 22.66 -5.41 16.83
C HIS A 23 21.73 -6.56 17.27
N GLY A 24 22.27 -7.77 17.43
CA GLY A 24 21.55 -8.96 17.89
C GLY A 24 21.88 -10.28 17.18
N LEU A 25 22.60 -10.24 16.05
CA LEU A 25 23.00 -11.45 15.32
C LEU A 25 24.53 -11.68 15.30
N ALA A 26 25.21 -11.32 16.36
CA ALA A 26 26.63 -11.64 16.52
C ALA A 26 26.77 -12.95 17.32
N ALA A 27 27.22 -13.98 16.63
CA ALA A 27 27.80 -15.23 17.07
C ALA A 27 27.00 -16.48 16.72
N GLU A 28 27.10 -16.91 15.45
CA GLU A 28 27.17 -18.34 15.09
C GLU A 28 27.06 -18.49 13.55
N SER A 29 28.14 -18.12 12.83
CA SER A 29 28.42 -18.67 11.49
C SER A 29 29.71 -18.11 10.86
N GLN A 30 30.82 -18.30 11.55
CA GLN A 30 32.13 -18.24 10.89
C GLN A 30 32.63 -19.67 10.61
N SER A 31 31.99 -20.37 9.70
CA SER A 31 32.60 -21.51 9.02
C SER A 31 31.73 -21.89 7.83
N GLN A 32 32.11 -21.42 6.67
CA GLN A 32 31.96 -21.92 5.31
C GLN A 32 31.73 -20.80 4.28
N VAL A 33 32.77 -19.99 4.09
CA VAL A 33 32.89 -19.20 2.85
C VAL A 33 33.46 -20.16 1.80
N ARG A 34 32.59 -20.67 0.91
CA ARG A 34 33.03 -21.35 -0.31
C ARG A 34 33.61 -20.32 -1.28
N GLN A 35 34.87 -20.55 -1.69
CA GLN A 35 35.53 -19.78 -2.75
C GLN A 35 34.78 -19.92 -4.08
N PRO A 36 34.73 -18.88 -4.91
CA PRO A 36 34.12 -18.95 -6.24
C PRO A 36 35.07 -19.73 -7.18
N GLN A 37 34.54 -20.85 -7.71
CA GLN A 37 35.23 -21.60 -8.77
C GLN A 37 35.22 -20.79 -10.06
N GLN A 38 36.39 -20.69 -10.66
CA GLN A 38 36.68 -20.07 -11.96
C GLN A 38 35.85 -20.75 -13.07
N ARG A 39 35.13 -19.96 -13.83
CA ARG A 39 34.48 -20.40 -15.07
C ARG A 39 35.51 -20.66 -16.15
N ALA A 40 35.60 -21.91 -16.57
CA ALA A 40 36.32 -22.31 -17.77
C ALA A 40 35.54 -21.88 -19.04
N ALA A 41 36.29 -21.38 -20.02
CA ALA A 41 35.75 -21.01 -21.34
C ALA A 41 35.27 -22.27 -22.09
N VAL A 42 34.07 -22.22 -22.63
CA VAL A 42 33.53 -23.27 -23.53
C VAL A 42 33.73 -22.82 -24.96
N THR A 43 34.55 -23.55 -25.70
CA THR A 43 34.66 -23.48 -27.16
C THR A 43 33.54 -24.25 -27.81
N THR A 44 32.94 -23.65 -28.82
CA THR A 44 31.84 -24.21 -29.64
C THR A 44 32.35 -25.26 -30.62
N SER A 45 31.76 -26.47 -30.64
CA SER A 45 31.53 -27.24 -31.88
C SER A 45 30.57 -28.43 -31.63
N GLY A 46 29.60 -28.61 -32.52
CA GLY A 46 29.01 -29.90 -32.89
C GLY A 46 27.62 -30.22 -32.32
N ALA A 47 26.70 -30.31 -33.21
CA ALA A 47 25.28 -30.68 -33.07
C ALA A 47 25.06 -32.10 -32.53
N ALA A 48 24.08 -32.23 -31.61
CA ALA A 48 23.18 -33.41 -31.54
C ALA A 48 21.99 -33.10 -30.62
N SER A 49 20.79 -33.36 -31.11
CA SER A 49 19.51 -33.26 -30.41
C SER A 49 19.41 -34.23 -29.23
N ALA A 50 19.21 -33.71 -28.04
CA ALA A 50 18.73 -34.50 -26.89
C ALA A 50 17.82 -33.66 -26.03
N GLY A 51 16.63 -34.15 -25.76
CA GLY A 51 15.55 -33.47 -25.05
C GLY A 51 16.00 -32.93 -23.66
N ILE A 52 15.74 -31.65 -23.47
CA ILE A 52 15.96 -31.02 -22.18
C ILE A 52 14.75 -31.29 -21.29
N SER A 53 14.89 -32.26 -20.39
CA SER A 53 14.00 -32.43 -19.25
C SER A 53 14.23 -31.23 -18.31
N VAL A 54 13.31 -30.25 -18.28
CA VAL A 54 13.34 -29.17 -17.32
C VAL A 54 12.95 -29.74 -15.96
N ALA A 55 13.92 -30.07 -15.14
CA ALA A 55 13.70 -30.33 -13.72
C ALA A 55 13.17 -29.02 -13.10
N HIS A 56 11.89 -29.00 -12.73
CA HIS A 56 11.31 -27.95 -11.90
C HIS A 56 11.99 -28.01 -10.54
N SER A 57 13.03 -27.24 -10.37
CA SER A 57 13.55 -26.87 -9.07
C SER A 57 12.42 -26.14 -8.32
N SER A 58 11.82 -26.81 -7.37
CA SER A 58 10.88 -26.21 -6.44
C SER A 58 11.63 -25.18 -5.62
N ASN A 59 11.59 -23.94 -6.08
CA ASN A 59 12.07 -22.79 -5.35
C ASN A 59 11.10 -22.56 -4.17
N ARG A 60 11.26 -23.35 -3.10
CA ARG A 60 10.55 -23.08 -1.85
C ARG A 60 11.11 -21.75 -1.36
N LEU A 61 10.27 -20.71 -1.43
CA LEU A 61 10.52 -19.48 -0.69
C LEU A 61 10.87 -19.89 0.75
N PRO A 62 11.91 -19.26 1.35
CA PRO A 62 12.24 -19.54 2.74
C PRO A 62 10.97 -19.37 3.57
N THR A 63 10.63 -20.36 4.36
CA THR A 63 9.53 -20.29 5.31
C THR A 63 9.82 -19.09 6.17
N LEU A 64 9.01 -18.05 6.06
CA LEU A 64 9.06 -16.90 6.96
C LEU A 64 8.91 -17.48 8.37
N THR A 65 10.02 -17.52 9.10
CA THR A 65 10.01 -17.86 10.51
C THR A 65 9.16 -16.78 11.17
N VAL A 66 7.93 -17.12 11.51
CA VAL A 66 7.07 -16.26 12.33
C VAL A 66 7.86 -16.03 13.61
N LEU A 67 8.32 -14.81 13.83
CA LEU A 67 8.97 -14.45 15.07
C LEU A 67 7.98 -14.75 16.20
N PRO A 68 8.44 -15.36 17.32
CA PRO A 68 7.56 -15.65 18.43
C PRO A 68 6.78 -14.38 18.83
N GLU A 69 5.51 -14.51 19.12
CA GLU A 69 4.57 -13.44 19.46
C GLU A 69 5.00 -12.63 20.69
N GLU A 70 5.96 -13.15 21.47
CA GLU A 70 6.46 -12.60 22.72
C GLU A 70 7.65 -11.63 22.61
N VAL A 71 8.13 -11.30 21.42
CA VAL A 71 9.17 -10.26 21.34
C VAL A 71 8.50 -8.91 21.57
N ALA A 72 8.48 -8.47 22.81
CA ALA A 72 8.07 -7.11 23.15
C ALA A 72 8.83 -6.12 22.25
N ARG A 73 8.10 -5.37 21.45
CA ARG A 73 8.64 -4.35 20.55
C ARG A 73 8.29 -2.96 21.08
N PRO A 74 8.96 -2.53 22.17
CA PRO A 74 8.60 -1.31 22.90
C PRO A 74 8.75 -0.02 22.06
N TRP A 75 9.37 -0.14 20.87
CA TRP A 75 9.51 0.98 19.91
C TRP A 75 8.34 1.12 18.94
N LEU A 76 7.42 0.15 18.87
CA LEU A 76 6.22 0.29 18.05
C LEU A 76 5.19 1.15 18.78
N PRO A 77 4.49 2.05 18.07
CA PRO A 77 3.38 2.77 18.66
C PRO A 77 2.30 1.81 19.17
N ASP A 78 1.54 2.27 20.13
CA ASP A 78 0.37 1.55 20.64
C ASP A 78 -0.70 1.41 19.56
N GLY A 79 -1.35 0.26 19.49
CA GLY A 79 -2.45 -0.02 18.57
C GLY A 79 -3.83 0.07 19.21
N GLY A 80 -3.91 0.25 20.53
CA GLY A 80 -5.14 0.26 21.30
C GLY A 80 -5.64 -1.15 21.64
N GLU A 81 -6.03 -1.35 22.90
CA GLU A 81 -6.55 -2.64 23.40
C GLU A 81 -8.04 -2.81 23.08
N THR A 82 -8.82 -1.74 23.28
CA THR A 82 -10.27 -1.75 23.08
C THR A 82 -10.67 -1.15 21.71
N PRO A 83 -11.85 -1.51 21.18
CA PRO A 83 -12.37 -0.87 19.95
C PRO A 83 -12.46 0.66 20.04
N ALA A 84 -12.83 1.20 21.22
CA ALA A 84 -12.91 2.65 21.42
C ALA A 84 -11.54 3.32 21.38
N GLU A 85 -10.52 2.72 21.98
CA GLU A 85 -9.14 3.21 21.91
C GLU A 85 -8.60 3.16 20.49
N ARG A 86 -8.85 2.06 19.76
CA ARG A 86 -8.45 1.93 18.35
C ARG A 86 -9.08 3.01 17.48
N LEU A 87 -10.37 3.27 17.66
CA LEU A 87 -11.07 4.34 16.95
C LEU A 87 -10.44 5.70 17.23
N GLN A 88 -10.20 6.01 18.50
CA GLN A 88 -9.58 7.27 18.90
C GLN A 88 -8.18 7.42 18.31
N LEU A 89 -7.31 6.40 18.45
CA LEU A 89 -5.95 6.40 17.90
C LEU A 89 -5.94 6.54 16.37
N LEU A 90 -6.84 5.84 15.68
CA LEU A 90 -6.99 5.94 14.23
C LEU A 90 -7.25 7.39 13.82
N ILE A 91 -8.24 8.04 14.44
CA ILE A 91 -8.64 9.40 14.12
C ILE A 91 -7.48 10.38 14.42
N GLU A 92 -6.88 10.28 15.61
CA GLU A 92 -5.74 11.12 15.98
C GLU A 92 -4.58 11.01 15.01
N ASN A 93 -4.23 9.78 14.60
CA ASN A 93 -3.13 9.55 13.67
C ASN A 93 -3.47 10.06 12.27
N LEU A 94 -4.68 9.83 11.77
CA LEU A 94 -5.12 10.35 10.47
C LEU A 94 -5.13 11.88 10.43
N VAL A 95 -5.59 12.55 11.50
CA VAL A 95 -5.59 14.01 11.60
C VAL A 95 -4.15 14.55 11.63
N LYS A 96 -3.23 13.94 12.39
CA LYS A 96 -1.79 14.26 12.37
C LYS A 96 -1.19 14.12 10.98
N LEU A 97 -1.67 13.15 10.20
CA LEU A 97 -1.28 12.92 8.81
C LEU A 97 -1.96 13.87 7.82
N ARG A 98 -2.83 14.77 8.28
CA ARG A 98 -3.62 15.69 7.47
C ARG A 98 -4.68 15.02 6.58
N ALA A 99 -5.14 13.83 6.95
CA ALA A 99 -6.34 13.26 6.39
C ALA A 99 -7.59 13.89 7.03
N ILE A 100 -8.66 13.95 6.27
CA ILE A 100 -9.97 14.37 6.76
C ILE A 100 -10.73 13.11 7.20
N VAL A 101 -11.25 13.10 8.41
CA VAL A 101 -12.05 11.97 8.92
C VAL A 101 -13.45 12.48 9.23
N GLN A 102 -14.44 11.88 8.57
CA GLN A 102 -15.86 12.12 8.82
C GLN A 102 -16.50 10.86 9.38
N GLN A 103 -16.91 10.91 10.62
CA GLN A 103 -17.72 9.86 11.22
C GLN A 103 -19.20 10.10 10.91
N VAL A 104 -19.90 9.04 10.53
CA VAL A 104 -21.34 9.07 10.20
C VAL A 104 -22.03 7.83 10.78
N PRO A 105 -23.31 7.92 11.17
CA PRO A 105 -24.00 6.80 11.79
C PRO A 105 -24.33 5.67 10.82
N ASP A 106 -24.55 5.99 9.54
CA ASP A 106 -25.00 5.04 8.52
C ASP A 106 -24.61 5.47 7.09
N LEU A 107 -24.91 4.62 6.12
CA LEU A 107 -24.62 4.88 4.71
C LEU A 107 -25.47 6.04 4.14
N THR A 108 -26.62 6.34 4.70
CA THR A 108 -27.45 7.48 4.28
C THR A 108 -26.73 8.78 4.63
N ALA A 109 -26.29 8.92 5.86
CA ALA A 109 -25.48 10.07 6.30
C ALA A 109 -24.13 10.16 5.54
N ALA A 110 -23.54 9.02 5.16
CA ALA A 110 -22.35 8.99 4.30
C ALA A 110 -22.64 9.56 2.90
N SER A 111 -23.79 9.19 2.32
CA SER A 111 -24.27 9.73 1.02
C SER A 111 -24.53 11.23 1.09
N ASP A 112 -25.19 11.71 2.15
CA ASP A 112 -25.48 13.14 2.37
C ASP A 112 -24.17 13.94 2.52
N TYR A 113 -23.19 13.38 3.23
CA TYR A 113 -21.88 14.01 3.33
C TYR A 113 -21.17 14.07 1.99
N LEU A 114 -21.18 12.97 1.22
CA LEU A 114 -20.58 12.94 -0.12
C LEU A 114 -21.24 13.95 -1.06
N PHE A 115 -22.58 14.03 -1.03
CA PHE A 115 -23.34 15.05 -1.76
C PHE A 115 -22.89 16.46 -1.41
N THR A 116 -22.78 16.74 -0.11
CA THR A 116 -22.42 18.06 0.40
C THR A 116 -21.02 18.48 -0.07
N ILE A 117 -20.02 17.63 0.13
CA ILE A 117 -18.64 17.96 -0.28
C ILE A 117 -18.50 18.07 -1.80
N ALA A 118 -19.20 17.22 -2.57
CA ALA A 118 -19.16 17.29 -4.02
C ALA A 118 -19.74 18.61 -4.54
N ARG A 119 -20.82 19.09 -3.92
CA ARG A 119 -21.46 20.36 -4.25
C ARG A 119 -20.61 21.57 -3.80
N GLU A 120 -20.09 21.55 -2.57
CA GLU A 120 -19.29 22.65 -2.04
C GLU A 120 -17.98 22.85 -2.81
N ARG A 121 -17.42 21.77 -3.35
CA ARG A 121 -16.16 21.78 -4.11
C ARG A 121 -16.37 21.87 -5.62
N ASP A 122 -17.61 21.99 -6.06
CA ASP A 122 -18.01 22.07 -7.49
C ASP A 122 -17.43 20.93 -8.33
N TRP A 123 -17.46 19.70 -7.79
CA TRP A 123 -16.95 18.53 -8.52
C TRP A 123 -17.80 18.25 -9.76
N GLN A 124 -17.12 17.99 -10.87
CA GLN A 124 -17.73 17.71 -12.16
C GLN A 124 -17.83 16.21 -12.43
N ARG A 125 -16.89 15.43 -11.88
CA ARG A 125 -16.85 13.99 -12.08
C ARG A 125 -16.17 13.29 -10.92
N VAL A 126 -16.77 12.19 -10.45
CA VAL A 126 -16.17 11.29 -9.46
C VAL A 126 -16.01 9.90 -10.03
N ALA A 127 -14.85 9.29 -9.79
CA ALA A 127 -14.58 7.90 -10.16
C ALA A 127 -14.88 6.97 -9.00
N TRP A 128 -15.35 5.77 -9.28
CA TRP A 128 -15.69 4.79 -8.26
C TRP A 128 -15.55 3.35 -8.76
N HIS A 129 -15.45 2.42 -7.84
CA HIS A 129 -15.44 0.98 -8.12
C HIS A 129 -16.64 0.30 -7.44
N PRO A 130 -17.31 -0.66 -8.11
CA PRO A 130 -18.40 -1.43 -7.52
C PRO A 130 -17.99 -2.09 -6.21
N HIS A 131 -18.62 -1.64 -5.14
CA HIS A 131 -18.41 -2.18 -3.79
C HIS A 131 -19.67 -1.92 -2.95
N PRO A 132 -20.11 -2.86 -2.10
CA PRO A 132 -21.34 -2.72 -1.30
C PRO A 132 -21.40 -1.46 -0.44
N LEU A 133 -20.26 -0.92 0.00
CA LEU A 133 -20.19 0.32 0.78
C LEU A 133 -20.17 1.59 -0.10
N VAL A 134 -19.75 1.50 -1.35
CA VAL A 134 -19.58 2.67 -2.23
C VAL A 134 -20.81 2.92 -3.09
N GLU A 135 -21.36 1.87 -3.66
CA GLU A 135 -22.48 1.96 -4.61
C GLU A 135 -23.72 2.70 -4.05
N PRO A 136 -24.14 2.48 -2.78
CA PRO A 136 -25.27 3.21 -2.19
C PRO A 136 -25.06 4.72 -2.08
N LEU A 137 -23.82 5.19 -2.00
CA LEU A 137 -23.51 6.61 -1.83
C LEU A 137 -23.71 7.42 -3.12
N LEU A 138 -23.72 6.76 -4.27
CA LEU A 138 -23.70 7.44 -5.56
C LEU A 138 -25.07 7.95 -6.03
N GLY A 139 -26.15 7.44 -5.44
CA GLY A 139 -27.51 7.78 -5.84
C GLY A 139 -27.88 9.27 -5.70
N GLY A 140 -27.16 10.01 -4.84
CA GLY A 140 -27.39 11.42 -4.58
C GLY A 140 -26.26 12.34 -5.09
N VAL A 141 -25.19 11.83 -5.66
CA VAL A 141 -24.02 12.65 -6.06
C VAL A 141 -24.42 13.63 -7.20
N PRO A 142 -24.16 14.96 -7.06
CA PRO A 142 -24.66 15.99 -7.97
C PRO A 142 -23.82 16.15 -9.25
N CYS A 143 -22.89 15.25 -9.52
CA CYS A 143 -21.96 15.31 -10.65
C CYS A 143 -21.92 13.99 -11.44
N ALA A 144 -21.23 13.99 -12.57
CA ALA A 144 -21.05 12.77 -13.37
C ALA A 144 -20.27 11.71 -12.61
N THR A 145 -20.63 10.44 -12.80
CA THR A 145 -19.91 9.32 -12.20
C THR A 145 -19.18 8.51 -13.25
N TYR A 146 -17.94 8.11 -12.96
CA TYR A 146 -17.12 7.25 -13.79
C TYR A 146 -16.84 5.93 -13.07
N ARG A 147 -17.49 4.88 -13.55
CA ARG A 147 -17.26 3.54 -13.00
C ARG A 147 -15.96 2.96 -13.54
N VAL A 148 -15.07 2.53 -12.65
CA VAL A 148 -13.80 1.92 -13.00
C VAL A 148 -13.97 0.41 -13.03
N ASP A 149 -13.98 -0.15 -14.24
CA ASP A 149 -13.93 -1.59 -14.48
C ASP A 149 -12.59 -1.98 -15.10
N ALA A 150 -12.08 -3.16 -14.78
CA ALA A 150 -10.80 -3.65 -15.28
C ALA A 150 -10.78 -3.81 -16.82
N ALA A 151 -11.95 -3.99 -17.45
CA ALA A 151 -12.09 -4.19 -18.89
C ALA A 151 -11.98 -2.88 -19.71
N ASP A 152 -12.44 -1.74 -19.16
CA ASP A 152 -12.56 -0.47 -19.87
C ASP A 152 -11.74 0.65 -19.18
N PHE A 153 -10.58 0.30 -18.63
CA PHE A 153 -9.74 1.26 -17.96
C PHE A 153 -9.15 2.29 -18.94
N ASP A 154 -9.59 3.54 -18.80
CA ASP A 154 -8.96 4.70 -19.45
C ASP A 154 -8.30 5.62 -18.44
N LYS A 155 -6.98 5.71 -18.54
CA LYS A 155 -6.16 6.52 -17.64
C LYS A 155 -6.53 8.00 -17.69
N SER A 156 -6.75 8.55 -18.88
CA SER A 156 -7.05 9.98 -19.08
C SER A 156 -8.41 10.36 -18.47
N SER A 157 -9.41 9.49 -18.62
CA SER A 157 -10.72 9.67 -18.00
C SER A 157 -10.62 9.63 -16.47
N LEU A 158 -9.80 8.76 -15.92
CA LEU A 158 -9.62 8.66 -14.47
C LEU A 158 -8.83 9.86 -13.90
N GLU A 159 -7.78 10.32 -14.60
CA GLU A 159 -7.02 11.52 -14.22
C GLU A 159 -7.87 12.81 -14.26
N SER A 160 -8.91 12.84 -15.11
CA SER A 160 -9.83 13.99 -15.19
C SER A 160 -10.91 13.99 -14.09
N CYS A 161 -10.96 12.97 -13.24
CA CYS A 161 -11.91 12.93 -12.13
C CYS A 161 -11.40 13.74 -10.94
N ASP A 162 -12.31 14.49 -10.32
CA ASP A 162 -12.03 15.31 -9.14
C ASP A 162 -11.70 14.45 -7.91
N ALA A 163 -12.44 13.34 -7.77
CA ALA A 163 -12.26 12.39 -6.67
C ALA A 163 -12.37 10.94 -7.13
N GLY A 164 -11.64 10.06 -6.43
CA GLY A 164 -11.78 8.61 -6.54
C GLY A 164 -12.33 8.03 -5.25
N ILE A 165 -13.39 7.23 -5.34
CA ILE A 165 -14.08 6.64 -4.19
C ILE A 165 -13.81 5.14 -4.15
N THR A 166 -13.26 4.67 -3.03
CA THR A 166 -12.94 3.26 -2.80
C THR A 166 -13.44 2.80 -1.43
N SER A 167 -13.40 1.50 -1.19
CA SER A 167 -13.39 0.96 0.17
C SER A 167 -11.96 0.53 0.54
N CYS A 168 -11.80 -0.10 1.70
CA CYS A 168 -10.52 -0.65 2.15
C CYS A 168 -10.69 -2.04 2.74
N GLU A 169 -9.57 -2.75 2.92
CA GLU A 169 -9.52 -4.04 3.61
C GLU A 169 -9.58 -3.86 5.12
N ALA A 170 -8.83 -2.89 5.63
CA ALA A 170 -8.73 -2.60 7.05
C ALA A 170 -8.24 -1.17 7.29
N LEU A 171 -8.51 -0.67 8.50
CA LEU A 171 -8.02 0.59 9.04
C LEU A 171 -7.09 0.28 10.22
N VAL A 172 -5.87 0.82 10.21
CA VAL A 172 -4.84 0.50 11.21
C VAL A 172 -4.72 1.62 12.22
N ALA A 173 -5.11 1.37 13.45
CA ALA A 173 -5.09 2.36 14.54
C ALA A 173 -3.67 2.84 14.85
N GLN A 174 -2.72 1.92 14.95
CA GLN A 174 -1.31 2.17 15.29
C GLN A 174 -0.65 3.25 14.45
N THR A 175 -0.98 3.34 13.17
CA THR A 175 -0.28 4.20 12.19
C THR A 175 -1.19 5.20 11.50
N GLY A 176 -2.51 5.11 11.65
CA GLY A 176 -3.46 5.86 10.83
C GLY A 176 -3.40 5.46 9.37
N SER A 177 -3.16 4.19 9.07
CA SER A 177 -3.04 3.70 7.70
C SER A 177 -4.31 2.98 7.26
N LEU A 178 -4.63 3.10 5.98
CA LEU A 178 -5.71 2.38 5.33
C LEU A 178 -5.11 1.31 4.42
N LEU A 179 -5.48 0.04 4.60
CA LEU A 179 -5.07 -1.03 3.71
C LEU A 179 -6.07 -1.12 2.56
N VAL A 180 -5.63 -0.79 1.36
CA VAL A 180 -6.42 -0.95 0.13
C VAL A 180 -5.85 -2.10 -0.70
N SER A 181 -6.72 -2.74 -1.47
CA SER A 181 -6.33 -3.81 -2.39
C SER A 181 -6.86 -3.55 -3.79
N SER A 182 -6.34 -4.28 -4.77
CA SER A 182 -6.92 -4.25 -6.12
C SER A 182 -8.38 -4.72 -6.16
N ALA A 183 -8.84 -5.46 -5.15
CA ALA A 183 -10.22 -5.91 -5.03
C ALA A 183 -11.15 -4.84 -4.46
N THR A 184 -10.67 -4.01 -3.51
CA THR A 184 -11.48 -2.97 -2.85
C THR A 184 -11.37 -1.60 -3.50
N SER A 185 -10.37 -1.38 -4.37
CA SER A 185 -10.09 -0.09 -5.00
C SER A 185 -10.14 -0.11 -6.53
N GLY A 186 -10.79 -1.10 -7.14
CA GLY A 186 -10.94 -1.15 -8.60
C GLY A 186 -9.62 -1.21 -9.37
N GLY A 187 -8.63 -1.90 -8.83
CA GLY A 187 -7.31 -1.99 -9.41
C GLY A 187 -6.27 -1.13 -8.67
N ARG A 188 -5.30 -0.59 -9.41
CA ARG A 188 -4.16 0.14 -8.82
C ARG A 188 -4.28 1.66 -8.96
N ALA A 189 -5.11 2.13 -9.87
CA ALA A 189 -5.10 3.51 -10.34
C ALA A 189 -6.10 4.42 -9.62
N LEU A 190 -7.25 3.90 -9.22
CA LEU A 190 -8.33 4.68 -8.63
C LEU A 190 -7.94 5.40 -7.33
N SER A 191 -7.12 4.77 -6.51
CA SER A 191 -6.60 5.35 -5.26
C SER A 191 -5.40 6.29 -5.45
N ILE A 192 -4.92 6.49 -6.70
CA ILE A 192 -3.67 7.22 -6.98
C ILE A 192 -3.88 8.39 -7.93
N LEU A 193 -4.65 8.22 -9.01
CA LEU A 193 -4.74 9.20 -10.09
C LEU A 193 -5.63 10.41 -9.78
N PRO A 194 -6.83 10.27 -9.20
CA PRO A 194 -7.67 11.41 -8.82
C PRO A 194 -6.98 12.30 -7.78
N HIS A 195 -7.30 13.60 -7.79
CA HIS A 195 -6.73 14.56 -6.85
C HIS A 195 -7.16 14.34 -5.40
N VAL A 196 -8.37 13.85 -5.20
CA VAL A 196 -8.92 13.50 -3.89
C VAL A 196 -9.19 12.00 -3.84
N HIS A 197 -8.71 11.32 -2.81
CA HIS A 197 -9.06 9.93 -2.53
C HIS A 197 -10.02 9.87 -1.36
N ILE A 198 -11.22 9.34 -1.61
CA ILE A 198 -12.24 9.11 -0.59
C ILE A 198 -12.28 7.61 -0.30
N VAL A 199 -12.17 7.25 0.96
CA VAL A 199 -12.30 5.86 1.42
C VAL A 199 -13.53 5.75 2.30
N VAL A 200 -14.41 4.80 1.97
CA VAL A 200 -15.59 4.47 2.77
C VAL A 200 -15.32 3.17 3.51
N ALA A 201 -15.45 3.20 4.82
CA ALA A 201 -15.18 2.05 5.67
C ALA A 201 -16.12 1.98 6.86
N MET A 202 -16.28 0.77 7.40
CA MET A 202 -17.03 0.54 8.63
C MET A 202 -16.12 0.58 9.85
N CYS A 203 -16.66 0.95 11.01
CA CYS A 203 -15.90 0.96 12.27
C CYS A 203 -15.35 -0.44 12.66
N ASP A 204 -16.00 -1.51 12.26
CA ASP A 204 -15.57 -2.88 12.51
C ASP A 204 -14.34 -3.31 11.69
N GLN A 205 -13.94 -2.53 10.69
CA GLN A 205 -12.71 -2.76 9.92
C GLN A 205 -11.46 -2.21 10.63
N ILE A 206 -11.60 -1.60 11.82
CA ILE A 206 -10.47 -1.04 12.56
C ILE A 206 -9.72 -2.17 13.29
N VAL A 207 -8.45 -2.30 12.98
CA VAL A 207 -7.52 -3.25 13.61
C VAL A 207 -6.41 -2.50 14.35
N ALA A 208 -5.75 -3.17 15.29
CA ALA A 208 -4.70 -2.54 16.09
C ALA A 208 -3.43 -2.26 15.27
N THR A 209 -2.90 -3.25 14.55
CA THR A 209 -1.58 -3.21 13.95
C THR A 209 -1.59 -3.48 12.43
N LEU A 210 -0.47 -3.14 11.77
CA LEU A 210 -0.26 -3.48 10.34
C LEU A 210 -0.29 -5.01 10.11
N ALA A 211 0.19 -5.78 11.09
CA ALA A 211 0.17 -7.24 11.00
C ALA A 211 -1.26 -7.78 11.03
N ASP A 212 -2.12 -7.25 11.91
CA ASP A 212 -3.53 -7.61 11.98
C ASP A 212 -4.26 -7.29 10.69
N ALA A 213 -3.96 -6.15 10.06
CA ALA A 213 -4.54 -5.76 8.78
C ALA A 213 -4.18 -6.74 7.65
N LEU A 214 -2.92 -7.19 7.59
CA LEU A 214 -2.50 -8.20 6.61
C LEU A 214 -3.12 -9.56 6.90
N HIS A 215 -3.27 -9.91 8.17
CA HIS A 215 -3.92 -11.16 8.58
C HIS A 215 -5.39 -11.17 8.18
N ALA A 216 -6.12 -10.11 8.50
CA ALA A 216 -7.52 -9.93 8.12
C ALA A 216 -7.73 -9.98 6.59
N ALA A 217 -6.84 -9.34 5.82
CA ALA A 217 -6.87 -9.41 4.36
C ALA A 217 -6.61 -10.84 3.85
N LYS A 218 -5.64 -11.56 4.45
CA LYS A 218 -5.35 -12.95 4.08
C LYS A 218 -6.53 -13.88 4.35
N GLU A 219 -7.20 -13.71 5.47
CA GLU A 219 -8.39 -14.49 5.82
C GLU A 219 -9.55 -14.20 4.87
N ARG A 220 -9.85 -12.92 4.62
CA ARG A 220 -10.92 -12.49 3.70
C ARG A 220 -10.75 -13.05 2.29
N HIS A 221 -9.54 -13.12 1.81
CA HIS A 221 -9.21 -13.65 0.48
C HIS A 221 -8.85 -15.15 0.47
N GLU A 222 -9.12 -15.87 1.56
CA GLU A 222 -8.86 -17.33 1.67
C GLU A 222 -7.43 -17.71 1.26
N GLY A 223 -6.46 -16.88 1.59
CA GLY A 223 -5.05 -17.04 1.23
C GLY A 223 -4.71 -16.69 -0.22
N ARG A 224 -5.68 -16.37 -1.07
CA ARG A 224 -5.47 -15.90 -2.46
C ARG A 224 -5.37 -14.39 -2.50
N MET A 225 -4.20 -13.87 -2.14
CA MET A 225 -3.98 -12.45 -2.02
C MET A 225 -4.27 -11.68 -3.32
N PRO A 226 -4.87 -10.48 -3.25
CA PRO A 226 -5.02 -9.60 -4.40
C PRO A 226 -3.68 -9.24 -5.05
N SER A 227 -3.71 -8.87 -6.34
CA SER A 227 -2.50 -8.52 -7.10
C SER A 227 -1.79 -7.26 -6.60
N MET A 228 -2.46 -6.46 -5.77
CA MET A 228 -1.93 -5.27 -5.10
C MET A 228 -2.54 -5.16 -3.70
N LEU A 229 -1.69 -4.93 -2.72
CA LEU A 229 -2.02 -4.41 -1.40
C LEU A 229 -1.18 -3.15 -1.17
N SER A 230 -1.79 -2.11 -0.65
CA SER A 230 -1.10 -0.85 -0.36
C SER A 230 -1.59 -0.26 0.96
N PHE A 231 -0.64 0.10 1.83
CA PHE A 231 -0.94 0.94 2.99
C PHE A 231 -0.88 2.41 2.59
N ILE A 232 -2.00 3.11 2.72
CA ILE A 232 -2.11 4.54 2.48
C ILE A 232 -2.09 5.23 3.85
N THR A 233 -1.03 6.00 4.09
CA THR A 233 -0.77 6.66 5.37
C THR A 233 -0.82 8.18 5.17
N GLY A 234 -2.01 8.68 4.89
CA GLY A 234 -2.26 10.10 4.62
C GLY A 234 -2.16 10.48 3.13
N PRO A 235 -2.35 11.77 2.81
CA PRO A 235 -2.21 12.32 1.45
C PRO A 235 -0.79 12.16 0.92
N SER A 236 -0.64 12.15 -0.42
CA SER A 236 0.68 12.07 -1.07
C SER A 236 1.53 13.30 -0.74
N ARG A 237 2.74 13.05 -0.24
CA ARG A 237 3.73 14.08 0.13
C ARG A 237 5.09 13.71 -0.41
N THR A 238 5.70 14.65 -1.13
CA THR A 238 7.08 14.54 -1.61
C THR A 238 7.89 15.64 -0.97
N GLY A 239 8.90 15.29 -0.17
CA GLY A 239 9.73 16.25 0.58
C GLY A 239 11.13 16.45 0.03
N ASP A 240 11.48 15.80 -1.08
CA ASP A 240 12.86 15.70 -1.56
C ASP A 240 13.21 16.72 -2.66
N ILE A 241 12.23 17.49 -3.13
CA ILE A 241 12.44 18.50 -4.16
C ILE A 241 12.71 19.84 -3.44
N GLU A 242 13.97 20.27 -3.40
CA GLU A 242 14.42 21.58 -2.87
C GLU A 242 14.01 21.87 -1.41
N ARG A 243 13.80 20.84 -0.58
CA ARG A 243 13.30 20.94 0.81
C ARG A 243 11.90 21.57 0.94
N ILE A 244 11.15 21.61 -0.15
CA ILE A 244 9.76 22.07 -0.17
C ILE A 244 8.86 20.85 -0.16
N LEU A 245 7.90 20.80 0.77
CA LEU A 245 6.88 19.78 0.83
C LEU A 245 5.86 19.98 -0.31
N VAL A 246 5.94 19.13 -1.36
CA VAL A 246 4.98 19.15 -2.47
C VAL A 246 3.88 18.14 -2.19
N LEU A 247 2.63 18.58 -2.18
CA LEU A 247 1.46 17.71 -2.06
C LEU A 247 1.01 17.22 -3.44
N GLY A 248 0.73 15.93 -3.56
CA GLY A 248 0.10 15.37 -4.75
C GLY A 248 1.02 15.19 -5.96
N ALA A 249 2.34 15.13 -5.78
CA ALA A 249 3.26 14.88 -6.90
C ALA A 249 3.14 13.45 -7.46
N HIS A 250 2.83 12.47 -6.62
CA HIS A 250 2.77 11.05 -6.98
C HIS A 250 1.51 10.34 -6.44
N GLY A 251 0.42 11.08 -6.23
CA GLY A 251 -0.83 10.54 -5.70
C GLY A 251 -1.78 11.64 -5.25
N PRO A 252 -2.91 11.30 -4.59
CA PRO A 252 -3.92 12.25 -4.18
C PRO A 252 -3.36 13.34 -3.25
N LYS A 253 -3.77 14.58 -3.48
CA LYS A 253 -3.43 15.73 -2.62
C LYS A 253 -4.18 15.68 -1.29
N GLU A 254 -5.33 15.03 -1.30
CA GLU A 254 -6.19 14.90 -0.13
C GLU A 254 -6.64 13.45 0.05
N LEU A 255 -6.76 13.05 1.31
CA LEU A 255 -7.34 11.78 1.73
C LEU A 255 -8.53 12.08 2.65
N ILE A 256 -9.69 11.55 2.32
CA ILE A 256 -10.91 11.66 3.11
C ILE A 256 -11.37 10.26 3.51
N LEU A 257 -11.49 10.00 4.79
CA LEU A 257 -12.09 8.79 5.32
C LEU A 257 -13.53 9.10 5.76
N ILE A 258 -14.50 8.42 5.16
CA ILE A 258 -15.88 8.37 5.63
C ILE A 258 -16.03 7.09 6.45
N LEU A 259 -16.13 7.24 7.76
CA LEU A 259 -16.20 6.14 8.72
C LEU A 259 -17.64 5.96 9.18
N VAL A 260 -18.21 4.80 8.92
CA VAL A 260 -19.62 4.46 9.15
C VAL A 260 -19.75 3.57 10.40
N GLY A 261 -20.66 3.93 11.30
CA GLY A 261 -20.98 3.16 12.51
C GLY A 261 -20.54 3.78 13.81
#